data_23d10f21c6ad35221ba27d94687a4a85
#
_entry.id   23d10f21c6ad35221ba27d94687a4a85
#
_cell.length_a   1.000
_cell.length_b   1.000
_cell.length_c   1.000
_cell.angle_alpha   90.00
_cell.angle_beta   90.00
_cell.angle_gamma   90.00
#
_symmetry.space_group_name_H-M   'P 1'
#
loop_
_entity.id
_entity.type
_entity.pdbx_description
1 polymer ?
#
loop_
_entity_poly.entity_id
_entity_poly.type
_entity_poly.pdbx_seq_one_letter_code
_entity_poly.pdbx_strand_id
1 'polypeptide(L)'
;MTTPDLVLLSLLAERPMHGYQANAELERREIRDWAGISRPQVYYSLEKLARTGMIRSLETDEPASGPERSSFETTAKGKAALANALESEHWTTQRDRPAFLTWVALSWQARPGVFQEQSRRRQSFLESEVAREKETLRSILEEVGHPYHEAVWMVSLMIEQFKTELRWLKRVAREMKKRGRAKQPDYAESDGRQGDQRKNSGRNLQNSHGEVPPNCTKG
;
A
#
# COMPACT_ATOMS: atom_id res chain seq x y z
N MET A 1 9.42 0.84 -9.12
CA MET A 1 8.26 0.54 -9.98
C MET A 1 7.01 0.68 -9.12
N THR A 2 5.90 1.21 -9.64
CA THR A 2 4.64 1.38 -8.89
C THR A 2 3.67 0.25 -9.22
N THR A 3 2.63 0.03 -8.38
CA THR A 3 1.60 -0.98 -8.66
C THR A 3 0.96 -0.85 -10.05
N PRO A 4 0.58 0.36 -10.52
CA PRO A 4 0.10 0.52 -11.90
C PRO A 4 1.12 0.09 -12.97
N ASP A 5 2.40 0.36 -12.77
CA ASP A 5 3.44 -0.06 -13.73
C ASP A 5 3.50 -1.60 -13.83
N LEU A 6 3.48 -2.30 -12.70
CA LEU A 6 3.55 -3.77 -12.66
C LEU A 6 2.34 -4.43 -13.32
N VAL A 7 1.15 -3.92 -12.99
CA VAL A 7 -0.09 -4.43 -13.57
C VAL A 7 -0.13 -4.22 -15.08
N LEU A 8 0.26 -3.04 -15.56
CA LEU A 8 0.29 -2.76 -17.00
C LEU A 8 1.34 -3.60 -17.73
N LEU A 9 2.54 -3.78 -17.16
CA LEU A 9 3.55 -4.67 -17.74
C LEU A 9 3.03 -6.11 -17.83
N SER A 10 2.31 -6.58 -16.82
CA SER A 10 1.70 -7.93 -16.84
C SER A 10 0.65 -8.05 -17.93
N LEU A 11 -0.33 -7.13 -17.98
CA LEU A 11 -1.40 -7.14 -18.99
C LEU A 11 -0.86 -7.06 -20.41
N LEU A 12 0.10 -6.16 -20.66
CA LEU A 12 0.70 -5.97 -21.98
C LEU A 12 1.68 -7.10 -22.36
N ALA A 13 2.11 -7.92 -21.40
CA ALA A 13 2.87 -9.15 -21.66
C ALA A 13 1.98 -10.31 -22.11
N GLU A 14 0.70 -10.34 -21.73
CA GLU A 14 -0.28 -11.34 -22.17
C GLU A 14 -0.63 -11.12 -23.66
N ARG A 15 -0.90 -9.88 -24.04
CA ARG A 15 -1.20 -9.48 -25.43
C ARG A 15 -1.04 -7.99 -25.61
N PRO A 16 -0.73 -7.52 -26.83
CA PRO A 16 -0.76 -6.09 -27.14
C PRO A 16 -2.17 -5.52 -26.96
N MET A 17 -2.27 -4.29 -26.42
CA MET A 17 -3.54 -3.59 -26.29
C MET A 17 -3.38 -2.07 -26.26
N HIS A 18 -4.44 -1.38 -26.62
CA HIS A 18 -4.53 0.08 -26.48
C HIS A 18 -4.78 0.49 -25.04
N GLY A 19 -4.49 1.76 -24.68
CA GLY A 19 -4.71 2.27 -23.33
C GLY A 19 -6.16 2.13 -22.84
N TYR A 20 -7.16 2.33 -23.72
CA TYR A 20 -8.56 2.13 -23.37
C TYR A 20 -8.90 0.65 -23.13
N GLN A 21 -8.28 -0.28 -23.89
CA GLN A 21 -8.44 -1.73 -23.67
C GLN A 21 -7.80 -2.15 -22.34
N ALA A 22 -6.61 -1.63 -22.00
CA ALA A 22 -6.01 -1.85 -20.69
C ALA A 22 -6.95 -1.37 -19.57
N ASN A 23 -7.57 -0.20 -19.72
CA ASN A 23 -8.58 0.26 -18.77
C ASN A 23 -9.80 -0.68 -18.67
N ALA A 24 -10.29 -1.20 -19.79
CA ALA A 24 -11.40 -2.15 -19.80
C ALA A 24 -11.03 -3.49 -19.13
N GLU A 25 -9.80 -3.99 -19.33
CA GLU A 25 -9.31 -5.18 -18.63
C GLU A 25 -9.18 -4.96 -17.12
N LEU A 26 -8.75 -3.77 -16.68
CA LEU A 26 -8.69 -3.42 -15.27
C LEU A 26 -10.08 -3.44 -14.60
N GLU A 27 -11.12 -3.00 -15.32
CA GLU A 27 -12.51 -3.08 -14.83
C GLU A 27 -13.02 -4.53 -14.85
N ARG A 28 -12.88 -5.23 -15.96
CA ARG A 28 -13.37 -6.61 -16.16
C ARG A 28 -12.81 -7.59 -15.14
N ARG A 29 -11.51 -7.45 -14.77
CA ARG A 29 -10.81 -8.30 -13.81
C ARG A 29 -10.85 -7.75 -12.38
N GLU A 30 -11.64 -6.70 -12.11
CA GLU A 30 -11.74 -6.01 -10.82
C GLU A 30 -10.38 -5.55 -10.23
N ILE A 31 -9.37 -5.36 -11.11
CA ILE A 31 -8.01 -4.99 -10.69
C ILE A 31 -7.99 -3.63 -9.99
N ARG A 32 -8.92 -2.74 -10.35
CA ARG A 32 -9.02 -1.43 -9.69
C ARG A 32 -9.30 -1.55 -8.20
N ASP A 33 -10.12 -2.52 -7.80
CA ASP A 33 -10.54 -2.69 -6.43
C ASP A 33 -9.40 -3.22 -5.55
N TRP A 34 -8.72 -4.29 -6.00
CA TRP A 34 -7.66 -4.89 -5.19
C TRP A 34 -6.29 -4.19 -5.35
N ALA A 35 -6.01 -3.51 -6.47
CA ALA A 35 -4.74 -2.80 -6.71
C ALA A 35 -4.83 -1.29 -6.46
N GLY A 36 -6.03 -0.73 -6.27
CA GLY A 36 -6.23 0.70 -6.01
C GLY A 36 -5.79 1.61 -7.16
N ILE A 37 -6.01 1.21 -8.43
CA ILE A 37 -5.51 1.93 -9.61
C ILE A 37 -6.60 2.83 -10.20
N SER A 38 -6.35 4.14 -10.28
CA SER A 38 -7.22 5.10 -10.95
C SER A 38 -6.95 5.18 -12.47
N ARG A 39 -7.96 5.65 -13.23
CA ARG A 39 -7.79 5.86 -14.69
C ARG A 39 -6.63 6.77 -15.07
N PRO A 40 -6.40 7.93 -14.42
CA PRO A 40 -5.26 8.78 -14.73
C PRO A 40 -3.91 8.08 -14.51
N GLN A 41 -3.80 7.24 -13.50
CA GLN A 41 -2.56 6.49 -13.22
C GLN A 41 -2.22 5.50 -14.33
N VAL A 42 -3.22 4.95 -15.04
CA VAL A 42 -2.98 4.05 -16.19
C VAL A 42 -2.25 4.80 -17.31
N TYR A 43 -2.77 5.96 -17.73
CA TYR A 43 -2.15 6.73 -18.80
C TYR A 43 -0.77 7.26 -18.43
N TYR A 44 -0.62 7.75 -17.19
CA TYR A 44 0.69 8.16 -16.68
C TYR A 44 1.71 7.03 -16.70
N SER A 45 1.31 5.81 -16.28
CA SER A 45 2.20 4.66 -16.29
C SER A 45 2.52 4.18 -17.71
N LEU A 46 1.57 4.18 -18.64
CA LEU A 46 1.83 3.86 -20.05
C LEU A 46 2.88 4.81 -20.65
N GLU A 47 2.73 6.11 -20.44
CA GLU A 47 3.69 7.11 -20.92
C GLU A 47 5.08 6.89 -20.31
N LYS A 48 5.13 6.69 -18.98
CA LYS A 48 6.38 6.41 -18.25
C LYS A 48 7.07 5.14 -18.75
N LEU A 49 6.33 4.05 -18.91
CA LEU A 49 6.85 2.76 -19.35
C LEU A 49 7.35 2.82 -20.79
N ALA A 50 6.66 3.53 -21.67
CA ALA A 50 7.10 3.77 -23.05
C ALA A 50 8.39 4.60 -23.09
N ARG A 51 8.46 5.71 -22.35
CA ARG A 51 9.66 6.56 -22.25
C ARG A 51 10.88 5.80 -21.73
N THR A 52 10.67 4.84 -20.83
CA THR A 52 11.77 4.01 -20.27
C THR A 52 12.08 2.77 -21.12
N GLY A 53 11.36 2.54 -22.22
CA GLY A 53 11.54 1.40 -23.12
C GLY A 53 11.09 0.05 -22.52
N MET A 54 10.27 0.06 -21.47
CA MET A 54 9.70 -1.15 -20.89
C MET A 54 8.48 -1.68 -21.65
N ILE A 55 7.78 -0.79 -22.35
CA ILE A 55 6.79 -1.11 -23.38
C ILE A 55 7.17 -0.41 -24.67
N ARG A 56 6.68 -0.94 -25.79
CA ARG A 56 6.80 -0.28 -27.09
C ARG A 56 5.43 -0.10 -27.74
N SER A 57 5.28 0.97 -28.51
CA SER A 57 4.13 1.14 -29.38
C SER A 57 4.26 0.23 -30.60
N LEU A 58 3.18 -0.42 -30.98
CA LEU A 58 3.06 -1.07 -32.28
C LEU A 58 2.40 -0.08 -33.21
N GLU A 59 3.06 0.26 -34.32
CA GLU A 59 2.48 1.07 -35.35
C GLU A 59 1.31 0.31 -36.00
N THR A 60 0.14 0.91 -36.00
CA THR A 60 -0.99 0.46 -36.80
C THR A 60 -0.89 1.22 -38.14
N ASP A 61 -1.05 0.51 -39.26
CA ASP A 61 -1.01 1.07 -40.62
C ASP A 61 -2.10 2.12 -40.90
N GLU A 62 -2.93 2.48 -39.95
CA GLU A 62 -3.88 3.58 -40.06
C GLU A 62 -3.28 4.89 -39.52
N PRO A 63 -3.37 6.01 -40.27
CA PRO A 63 -2.89 7.30 -39.82
C PRO A 63 -3.70 7.78 -38.60
N ALA A 64 -3.19 7.49 -37.42
CA ALA A 64 -3.84 7.79 -36.15
C ALA A 64 -3.26 9.06 -35.54
N SER A 65 -4.07 10.09 -35.48
CA SER A 65 -3.77 11.29 -34.70
C SER A 65 -4.25 11.12 -33.27
N GLY A 66 -3.31 10.82 -32.35
CA GLY A 66 -3.54 10.87 -30.91
C GLY A 66 -2.99 9.67 -30.12
N PRO A 67 -2.55 9.88 -28.86
CA PRO A 67 -1.98 8.85 -28.00
C PRO A 67 -2.98 7.75 -27.59
N GLU A 68 -4.26 7.94 -27.81
CA GLU A 68 -5.32 6.97 -27.48
C GLU A 68 -5.40 5.78 -28.43
N ARG A 69 -4.74 5.82 -29.59
CA ARG A 69 -4.84 4.80 -30.65
C ARG A 69 -3.63 3.90 -30.81
N SER A 70 -2.54 4.16 -30.10
CA SER A 70 -1.37 3.29 -30.13
C SER A 70 -1.59 2.02 -29.31
N SER A 71 -1.37 0.85 -29.92
CA SER A 71 -1.29 -0.41 -29.22
C SER A 71 0.09 -0.56 -28.58
N PHE A 72 0.17 -1.05 -27.37
CA PHE A 72 1.41 -1.25 -26.63
C PHE A 72 1.63 -2.72 -26.33
N GLU A 73 2.89 -3.13 -26.29
CA GLU A 73 3.30 -4.44 -25.78
C GLU A 73 4.51 -4.33 -24.86
N THR A 74 4.66 -5.28 -23.93
CA THR A 74 5.79 -5.33 -23.01
C THR A 74 7.04 -5.85 -23.72
N THR A 75 8.13 -5.09 -23.65
CA THR A 75 9.44 -5.47 -24.22
C THR A 75 10.16 -6.52 -23.35
N ALA A 76 11.25 -7.12 -23.89
CA ALA A 76 12.12 -8.01 -23.08
C ALA A 76 12.65 -7.29 -21.82
N LYS A 77 13.00 -5.98 -21.93
CA LYS A 77 13.40 -5.15 -20.80
C LYS A 77 12.27 -5.01 -19.78
N GLY A 78 11.04 -4.81 -20.24
CA GLY A 78 9.86 -4.72 -19.38
C GLY A 78 9.57 -6.03 -18.65
N LYS A 79 9.66 -7.17 -19.34
CA LYS A 79 9.51 -8.51 -18.75
C LYS A 79 10.55 -8.78 -17.66
N ALA A 80 11.83 -8.46 -17.91
CA ALA A 80 12.90 -8.59 -16.94
C ALA A 80 12.68 -7.67 -15.72
N ALA A 81 12.23 -6.43 -15.95
CA ALA A 81 11.94 -5.48 -14.89
C ALA A 81 10.75 -5.92 -14.03
N LEU A 82 9.71 -6.52 -14.63
CA LEU A 82 8.58 -7.09 -13.92
C LEU A 82 9.04 -8.27 -13.04
N ALA A 83 9.80 -9.22 -13.60
CA ALA A 83 10.33 -10.36 -12.85
C ALA A 83 11.15 -9.90 -11.63
N ASN A 84 12.13 -9.02 -11.84
CA ASN A 84 12.96 -8.47 -10.75
C ASN A 84 12.12 -7.75 -9.66
N ALA A 85 11.06 -7.06 -10.06
CA ALA A 85 10.20 -6.38 -9.11
C ALA A 85 9.39 -7.37 -8.26
N LEU A 86 8.98 -8.51 -8.81
CA LEU A 86 8.26 -9.56 -8.08
C LEU A 86 9.14 -10.35 -7.11
N GLU A 87 10.47 -10.33 -7.29
CA GLU A 87 11.45 -10.94 -6.37
C GLU A 87 11.72 -10.07 -5.13
N SER A 88 11.19 -8.86 -5.07
CA SER A 88 11.49 -7.93 -3.98
C SER A 88 10.88 -8.38 -2.65
N GLU A 89 11.70 -8.37 -1.58
CA GLU A 89 11.29 -8.75 -0.22
C GLU A 89 10.12 -7.93 0.35
N HIS A 90 9.90 -6.70 -0.14
CA HIS A 90 8.84 -5.86 0.37
C HIS A 90 7.45 -6.49 0.23
N TRP A 91 7.23 -7.37 -0.75
CA TRP A 91 5.95 -8.08 -0.91
C TRP A 91 5.60 -8.97 0.28
N THR A 92 6.62 -9.51 0.94
CA THR A 92 6.46 -10.46 2.05
C THR A 92 6.69 -9.83 3.42
N THR A 93 7.26 -8.63 3.48
CA THR A 93 7.58 -7.93 4.74
C THR A 93 6.73 -6.69 4.98
N GLN A 94 5.91 -6.27 4.02
CA GLN A 94 5.04 -5.12 4.16
C GLN A 94 3.90 -5.41 5.13
N ARG A 95 3.64 -4.45 6.02
CA ARG A 95 2.52 -4.50 6.96
C ARG A 95 1.45 -3.52 6.53
N ASP A 96 0.25 -4.03 6.28
CA ASP A 96 -0.91 -3.19 6.03
C ASP A 96 -1.36 -2.45 7.31
N ARG A 97 -1.82 -1.22 7.13
CA ARG A 97 -2.31 -0.36 8.22
C ARG A 97 -3.74 0.10 7.92
N PRO A 98 -4.74 -0.79 8.09
CA PRO A 98 -6.12 -0.45 7.79
C PRO A 98 -6.62 0.69 8.70
N ALA A 99 -7.39 1.62 8.12
CA ALA A 99 -7.97 2.76 8.83
C ALA A 99 -8.83 2.32 10.02
N PHE A 100 -9.48 1.17 9.92
CA PHE A 100 -10.29 0.61 11.00
C PHE A 100 -9.48 0.30 12.27
N LEU A 101 -8.21 -0.11 12.16
CA LEU A 101 -7.34 -0.29 13.34
C LEU A 101 -7.09 1.02 14.08
N THR A 102 -6.88 2.12 13.35
CA THR A 102 -6.74 3.45 13.95
C THR A 102 -8.01 3.85 14.69
N TRP A 103 -9.18 3.63 14.06
CA TRP A 103 -10.46 3.88 14.70
C TRP A 103 -10.62 3.05 15.98
N VAL A 104 -10.33 1.75 15.96
CA VAL A 104 -10.38 0.88 17.16
C VAL A 104 -9.51 1.44 18.27
N ALA A 105 -8.26 1.82 17.97
CA ALA A 105 -7.32 2.37 18.96
C ALA A 105 -7.84 3.66 19.62
N LEU A 106 -8.53 4.51 18.88
CA LEU A 106 -9.06 5.80 19.37
C LEU A 106 -10.51 5.71 19.88
N SER A 107 -11.17 4.57 19.71
CA SER A 107 -12.61 4.41 19.97
C SER A 107 -13.02 4.58 21.44
N TRP A 108 -12.06 4.57 22.38
CA TRP A 108 -12.32 4.84 23.79
C TRP A 108 -12.75 6.30 24.05
N GLN A 109 -12.47 7.22 23.13
CA GLN A 109 -12.89 8.62 23.15
C GLN A 109 -14.27 8.84 22.53
N ALA A 110 -14.85 7.83 21.89
CA ALA A 110 -16.16 7.93 21.26
C ALA A 110 -17.27 8.06 22.30
N ARG A 111 -18.36 8.75 21.91
CA ARG A 111 -19.58 8.85 22.75
C ARG A 111 -20.15 7.47 23.05
N PRO A 112 -20.89 7.32 24.17
CA PRO A 112 -21.58 6.07 24.49
C PRO A 112 -22.44 5.56 23.32
N GLY A 113 -22.39 4.27 23.05
CA GLY A 113 -23.13 3.62 21.96
C GLY A 113 -22.45 3.66 20.58
N VAL A 114 -21.53 4.60 20.33
CA VAL A 114 -20.89 4.74 19.00
C VAL A 114 -20.05 3.51 18.65
N PHE A 115 -19.36 2.91 19.61
CA PHE A 115 -18.56 1.71 19.33
C PHE A 115 -19.41 0.55 18.83
N GLN A 116 -20.54 0.30 19.48
CA GLN A 116 -21.48 -0.76 19.09
C GLN A 116 -22.06 -0.51 17.71
N GLU A 117 -22.45 0.74 17.44
CA GLU A 117 -23.02 1.13 16.15
C GLU A 117 -22.00 0.97 15.00
N GLN A 118 -20.79 1.49 15.18
CA GLN A 118 -19.75 1.37 14.16
C GLN A 118 -19.30 -0.10 13.96
N SER A 119 -19.27 -0.88 15.04
CA SER A 119 -18.97 -2.32 14.94
C SER A 119 -20.06 -3.06 14.15
N ARG A 120 -21.33 -2.74 14.34
CA ARG A 120 -22.44 -3.31 13.54
C ARG A 120 -22.33 -2.92 12.06
N ARG A 121 -22.07 -1.64 11.78
CA ARG A 121 -21.84 -1.16 10.39
C ARG A 121 -20.68 -1.89 9.73
N ARG A 122 -19.57 -2.05 10.45
CA ARG A 122 -18.40 -2.80 9.95
C ARG A 122 -18.73 -4.27 9.71
N GLN A 123 -19.49 -4.91 10.60
CA GLN A 123 -19.93 -6.30 10.40
C GLN A 123 -20.80 -6.43 9.16
N SER A 124 -21.82 -5.58 8.99
CA SER A 124 -22.68 -5.60 7.82
C SER A 124 -21.91 -5.38 6.52
N PHE A 125 -20.97 -4.43 6.52
CA PHE A 125 -20.09 -4.20 5.38
C PHE A 125 -19.27 -5.46 5.03
N LEU A 126 -18.59 -6.07 6.02
CA LEU A 126 -17.77 -7.25 5.77
C LEU A 126 -18.60 -8.47 5.36
N GLU A 127 -19.83 -8.61 5.84
CA GLU A 127 -20.74 -9.67 5.40
C GLU A 127 -21.14 -9.50 3.92
N SER A 128 -21.36 -8.26 3.47
CA SER A 128 -21.61 -7.99 2.05
C SER A 128 -20.36 -8.21 1.20
N GLU A 129 -19.17 -7.82 1.67
CA GLU A 129 -17.92 -8.08 0.96
C GLU A 129 -17.63 -9.58 0.83
N VAL A 130 -17.84 -10.37 1.89
CA VAL A 130 -17.70 -11.84 1.81
C VAL A 130 -18.66 -12.45 0.79
N ALA A 131 -19.88 -11.91 0.68
CA ALA A 131 -20.84 -12.41 -0.31
C ALA A 131 -20.39 -12.07 -1.74
N ARG A 132 -19.93 -10.84 -1.96
CA ARG A 132 -19.40 -10.35 -3.24
C ARG A 132 -18.19 -11.18 -3.69
N GLU A 133 -17.19 -11.31 -2.82
CA GLU A 133 -15.96 -12.04 -3.15
C GLU A 133 -16.20 -13.54 -3.39
N LYS A 134 -17.21 -14.14 -2.78
CA LYS A 134 -17.60 -15.52 -3.08
C LYS A 134 -18.20 -15.66 -4.48
N GLU A 135 -18.93 -14.65 -4.94
CA GLU A 135 -19.45 -14.62 -6.30
C GLU A 135 -18.32 -14.47 -7.32
N THR A 136 -17.39 -13.52 -7.05
CA THR A 136 -16.17 -13.32 -7.85
C THR A 136 -15.36 -14.62 -7.92
N LEU A 137 -15.16 -15.31 -6.77
CA LEU A 137 -14.44 -16.58 -6.73
C LEU A 137 -15.11 -17.65 -7.60
N ARG A 138 -16.44 -17.74 -7.59
CA ARG A 138 -17.19 -18.68 -8.43
C ARG A 138 -16.98 -18.39 -9.91
N SER A 139 -17.12 -17.13 -10.31
CA SER A 139 -16.90 -16.69 -11.68
C SER A 139 -15.48 -17.01 -12.18
N ILE A 140 -14.46 -16.76 -11.34
CA ILE A 140 -13.07 -17.08 -11.66
C ILE A 140 -12.88 -18.60 -11.82
N LEU A 141 -13.45 -19.41 -10.93
CA LEU A 141 -13.35 -20.87 -11.02
C LEU A 141 -14.01 -21.42 -12.28
N GLU A 142 -15.12 -20.84 -12.71
CA GLU A 142 -15.79 -21.19 -13.97
C GLU A 142 -14.95 -20.81 -15.19
N GLU A 143 -14.33 -19.62 -15.18
CA GLU A 143 -13.47 -19.13 -16.27
C GLU A 143 -12.17 -19.94 -16.38
N VAL A 144 -11.52 -20.22 -15.26
CA VAL A 144 -10.20 -20.88 -15.19
C VAL A 144 -10.32 -22.41 -15.27
N GLY A 145 -11.40 -23.00 -14.75
CA GLY A 145 -11.67 -24.44 -14.77
C GLY A 145 -10.92 -25.27 -13.72
N HIS A 146 -10.12 -24.64 -12.84
CA HIS A 146 -9.38 -25.34 -11.77
C HIS A 146 -9.04 -24.39 -10.60
N PRO A 147 -8.80 -24.94 -9.37
CA PRO A 147 -8.55 -24.11 -8.18
C PRO A 147 -7.09 -23.63 -8.01
N TYR A 148 -6.18 -23.95 -8.91
CA TYR A 148 -4.72 -23.73 -8.77
C TYR A 148 -4.24 -22.48 -9.51
N HIS A 149 -5.09 -21.45 -9.57
CA HIS A 149 -4.78 -20.18 -10.23
C HIS A 149 -4.59 -19.06 -9.20
N GLU A 150 -3.66 -18.13 -9.45
CA GLU A 150 -3.31 -17.03 -8.54
C GLU A 150 -4.51 -16.16 -8.18
N ALA A 151 -5.41 -15.89 -9.11
CA ALA A 151 -6.63 -15.15 -8.84
C ALA A 151 -7.55 -15.87 -7.83
N VAL A 152 -7.65 -17.22 -7.90
CA VAL A 152 -8.39 -18.03 -6.92
C VAL A 152 -7.75 -17.91 -5.53
N TRP A 153 -6.42 -17.99 -5.45
CA TRP A 153 -5.70 -17.85 -4.17
C TRP A 153 -5.86 -16.47 -3.58
N MET A 154 -5.75 -15.43 -4.40
CA MET A 154 -5.90 -14.03 -3.97
C MET A 154 -7.30 -13.78 -3.37
N VAL A 155 -8.36 -14.13 -4.10
CA VAL A 155 -9.74 -13.92 -3.62
C VAL A 155 -10.04 -14.80 -2.40
N SER A 156 -9.52 -16.03 -2.37
CA SER A 156 -9.64 -16.89 -1.19
C SER A 156 -8.99 -16.26 0.05
N LEU A 157 -7.81 -15.65 -0.08
CA LEU A 157 -7.14 -14.96 1.01
C LEU A 157 -7.97 -13.75 1.50
N MET A 158 -8.51 -12.94 0.59
CA MET A 158 -9.37 -11.80 0.95
C MET A 158 -10.61 -12.27 1.74
N ILE A 159 -11.28 -13.32 1.28
CA ILE A 159 -12.43 -13.90 1.99
C ILE A 159 -12.04 -14.35 3.41
N GLU A 160 -10.91 -15.01 3.57
CA GLU A 160 -10.45 -15.47 4.91
C GLU A 160 -10.06 -14.30 5.82
N GLN A 161 -9.48 -13.22 5.29
CA GLN A 161 -9.21 -12.00 6.05
C GLN A 161 -10.51 -11.36 6.56
N PHE A 162 -11.52 -11.18 5.70
CA PHE A 162 -12.83 -10.64 6.10
C PHE A 162 -13.53 -11.51 7.14
N LYS A 163 -13.54 -12.83 6.95
CA LYS A 163 -14.10 -13.76 7.93
C LYS A 163 -13.37 -13.70 9.27
N THR A 164 -12.06 -13.50 9.27
CA THR A 164 -11.25 -13.37 10.49
C THR A 164 -11.61 -12.10 11.25
N GLU A 165 -11.75 -10.97 10.56
CA GLU A 165 -12.19 -9.72 11.16
C GLU A 165 -13.63 -9.84 11.70
N LEU A 166 -14.55 -10.49 10.98
CA LEU A 166 -15.91 -10.76 11.45
C LEU A 166 -15.93 -11.60 12.74
N ARG A 167 -15.12 -12.65 12.83
CA ARG A 167 -14.99 -13.47 14.05
C ARG A 167 -14.49 -12.62 15.22
N TRP A 168 -13.50 -11.75 14.95
CA TRP A 168 -12.96 -10.84 15.96
C TRP A 168 -14.02 -9.83 16.44
N LEU A 169 -14.75 -9.18 15.54
CA LEU A 169 -15.83 -8.24 15.87
C LEU A 169 -16.91 -8.90 16.73
N LYS A 170 -17.34 -10.11 16.38
CA LYS A 170 -18.33 -10.88 17.17
C LYS A 170 -17.82 -11.21 18.59
N ARG A 171 -16.52 -11.48 18.72
CA ARG A 171 -15.87 -11.70 20.03
C ARG A 171 -15.86 -10.40 20.84
N VAL A 172 -15.37 -9.30 20.27
CA VAL A 172 -15.30 -7.99 20.94
C VAL A 172 -16.67 -7.51 21.36
N ALA A 173 -17.71 -7.69 20.54
CA ALA A 173 -19.09 -7.33 20.91
C ALA A 173 -19.57 -8.03 22.20
N ARG A 174 -19.17 -9.29 22.41
CA ARG A 174 -19.49 -10.03 23.66
C ARG A 174 -18.70 -9.53 24.87
N GLU A 175 -17.45 -9.07 24.65
CA GLU A 175 -16.53 -8.62 25.68
C GLU A 175 -16.71 -7.14 26.06
N MET A 176 -17.49 -6.38 25.29
CA MET A 176 -17.67 -4.94 25.48
C MET A 176 -18.15 -4.55 26.87
N LYS A 177 -18.93 -5.41 27.55
CA LYS A 177 -19.37 -5.17 28.94
C LYS A 177 -18.20 -5.11 29.94
N LYS A 178 -17.05 -5.69 29.58
CA LYS A 178 -15.83 -5.72 30.39
C LYS A 178 -14.84 -4.61 30.03
N ARG A 179 -15.23 -3.70 29.14
CA ARG A 179 -14.34 -2.63 28.66
C ARG A 179 -13.90 -1.73 29.83
N GLY A 180 -12.60 -1.72 30.10
CA GLY A 180 -11.94 -0.84 31.07
C GLY A 180 -11.09 0.21 30.37
N ARG A 181 -10.89 1.37 31.02
CA ARG A 181 -9.87 2.35 30.57
C ARG A 181 -8.49 1.87 30.97
N ALA A 182 -7.48 2.13 30.14
CA ALA A 182 -6.11 1.97 30.55
C ALA A 182 -5.83 2.89 31.77
N LYS A 183 -4.99 2.43 32.69
CA LYS A 183 -4.45 3.31 33.74
C LYS A 183 -3.74 4.45 33.04
N GLN A 184 -4.03 5.70 33.45
CA GLN A 184 -3.24 6.84 32.95
C GLN A 184 -1.78 6.63 33.40
N PRO A 185 -0.82 6.75 32.50
CA PRO A 185 0.58 6.80 32.92
C PRO A 185 0.77 8.02 33.81
N ASP A 186 1.45 7.88 34.93
CA ASP A 186 1.85 8.98 35.79
C ASP A 186 2.97 9.77 35.08
N TYR A 187 2.61 10.73 34.26
CA TYR A 187 3.56 11.62 33.60
C TYR A 187 4.18 12.66 34.56
N ALA A 188 3.68 12.74 35.81
CA ALA A 188 4.12 13.74 36.79
C ALA A 188 5.56 13.53 37.29
N GLU A 189 6.15 12.35 37.14
CA GLU A 189 7.51 12.08 37.64
C GLU A 189 8.64 12.28 36.61
N SER A 190 8.35 12.45 35.32
CA SER A 190 9.41 12.58 34.29
C SER A 190 9.91 14.00 34.04
N ASP A 191 9.17 15.01 34.46
CA ASP A 191 9.52 16.41 34.17
C ASP A 191 10.41 17.06 35.22
N GLY A 192 10.68 16.38 36.37
CA GLY A 192 11.45 16.91 37.47
C GLY A 192 12.97 16.64 37.45
N ARG A 193 13.49 15.79 36.57
CA ARG A 193 14.90 15.35 36.62
C ARG A 193 15.81 15.79 35.46
N GLN A 194 15.33 16.54 34.49
CA GLN A 194 16.17 17.03 33.38
C GLN A 194 16.53 18.53 33.46
N GLY A 195 16.09 19.24 34.51
CA GLY A 195 16.32 20.70 34.67
C GLY A 195 17.63 21.08 35.33
N ASP A 196 18.38 20.21 36.02
CA ASP A 196 19.47 20.62 36.92
C ASP A 196 20.88 20.18 36.53
N GLN A 197 21.11 19.58 35.36
CA GLN A 197 22.47 19.24 34.92
C GLN A 197 23.07 20.14 33.84
N ARG A 198 22.42 21.25 33.45
CA ARG A 198 22.97 22.18 32.46
C ARG A 198 23.48 23.53 33.02
N LYS A 199 23.59 23.71 34.33
CA LYS A 199 24.10 24.99 34.93
C LYS A 199 25.50 24.93 35.54
N ASN A 200 26.26 23.86 35.40
CA ASN A 200 27.59 23.78 36.03
C ASN A 200 28.76 23.45 35.09
N SER A 201 28.68 23.79 33.81
CA SER A 201 29.82 23.65 32.86
C SER A 201 30.21 24.97 32.21
N GLY A 202 30.09 26.07 32.93
CA GLY A 202 30.40 27.38 32.40
C GLY A 202 31.20 28.26 33.37
N ARG A 203 32.35 27.82 33.87
CA ARG A 203 33.39 28.68 34.48
C ARG A 203 34.65 27.84 34.64
N ASN A 204 35.54 27.91 33.67
CA ASN A 204 37.01 27.95 33.80
C ASN A 204 37.65 27.76 32.45
N LEU A 205 37.92 28.82 31.76
CA LEU A 205 38.98 28.94 30.75
C LEU A 205 39.22 30.44 30.53
N GLN A 206 39.95 31.03 31.49
CA GLN A 206 40.72 32.26 31.24
C GLN A 206 42.18 31.97 31.54
N ASN A 207 43.01 32.42 30.62
CA ASN A 207 44.46 32.62 30.67
C ASN A 207 45.37 31.42 30.39
N SER A 208 45.91 31.41 29.19
CA SER A 208 47.38 31.54 29.05
C SER A 208 47.70 31.97 27.60
N HIS A 209 48.41 33.11 27.57
CA HIS A 209 49.08 33.66 26.39
C HIS A 209 50.25 32.76 25.97
N GLY A 210 50.59 32.80 24.67
CA GLY A 210 51.96 32.48 24.31
C GLY A 210 52.14 31.88 22.90
N GLU A 211 52.55 32.75 21.99
CA GLU A 211 53.57 32.51 20.98
C GLU A 211 53.21 31.83 19.65
N VAL A 212 53.26 32.67 18.63
CA VAL A 212 53.52 32.39 17.22
C VAL A 212 55.03 32.23 17.04
N PRO A 213 55.50 31.33 16.21
CA PRO A 213 56.51 31.69 15.21
C PRO A 213 56.27 30.99 13.82
N PRO A 214 57.08 31.37 12.82
CA PRO A 214 56.62 31.63 11.48
C PRO A 214 57.03 30.59 10.42
N ASN A 215 56.37 30.72 9.27
CA ASN A 215 56.90 30.43 7.92
C ASN A 215 57.87 29.25 7.68
N CYS A 216 57.46 28.34 6.81
CA CYS A 216 58.35 27.94 5.70
C CYS A 216 57.58 27.44 4.50
N THR A 217 57.89 28.03 3.40
CA THR A 217 57.54 27.79 2.00
C THR A 217 58.11 26.51 1.43
N LYS A 218 57.47 26.07 0.35
CA LYS A 218 57.99 25.28 -0.77
C LYS A 218 57.94 23.74 -0.69
N GLY A 219 57.34 23.29 -1.74
CA GLY A 219 57.40 21.94 -2.24
C GLY A 219 56.19 21.62 -3.11
#